data_7576104e5851acf6a7d18ddf03195852
#
_entry.id   7576104e5851acf6a7d18ddf03195852
#
_cell.length_a   1.000
_cell.length_b   1.000
_cell.length_c   1.000
_cell.angle_alpha   90.00
_cell.angle_beta   90.00
_cell.angle_gamma   90.00
#
_symmetry.space_group_name_H-M   'P 1'
#
loop_
_entity.id
_entity.type
_entity.pdbx_description
1 polymer ?
#
loop_
_entity_poly.entity_id
_entity_poly.type
_entity_poly.pdbx_seq_one_letter_code
_entity_poly.pdbx_strand_id
1 'polypeptide(L)'
;MKWKKYTIETTTAAEDFMSSMLMELGIEGIEIEDNIPLTKEDQADMFIDFLPELPPDEGISHVSFYIEDDGSDQSDMLRKVKLGLEDLRDTVDVGSGVISSSETEDLDWINNWKKYFSSFTIGDILIKPTWEEVKPEDEDKFMIEIDPGISFGTGKHETTQLCIKQLIKYIEGAKEAPTVLG
;
A
#
# COMPACT_ATOMS: atom_id res chain seq x y z
N MET A 1 13.13 -11.33 -1.71
CA MET A 1 12.23 -12.50 -1.64
C MET A 1 11.32 -12.43 -2.84
N LYS A 2 10.99 -13.56 -3.45
CA LYS A 2 9.98 -13.61 -4.52
C LYS A 2 8.73 -14.24 -3.96
N TRP A 3 7.58 -13.71 -4.36
CA TRP A 3 6.29 -14.22 -3.94
C TRP A 3 5.44 -14.54 -5.16
N LYS A 4 4.68 -15.60 -5.10
CA LYS A 4 3.62 -15.88 -6.06
C LYS A 4 2.30 -15.48 -5.45
N LYS A 5 1.59 -14.57 -6.14
CA LYS A 5 0.22 -14.19 -5.81
C LYS A 5 -0.71 -15.16 -6.52
N TYR A 6 -1.61 -15.75 -5.75
CA TYR A 6 -2.72 -16.56 -6.26
C TYR A 6 -4.01 -15.85 -5.94
N THR A 7 -4.85 -15.67 -6.94
CA THR A 7 -6.14 -14.98 -6.80
C THR A 7 -7.27 -15.95 -7.11
N ILE A 8 -8.21 -16.07 -6.20
CA ILE A 8 -9.43 -16.85 -6.32
C ILE A 8 -10.57 -15.91 -6.63
N GLU A 9 -11.23 -16.07 -7.78
CA GLU A 9 -12.48 -15.37 -8.09
C GLU A 9 -13.62 -16.09 -7.36
N THR A 10 -14.33 -15.37 -6.51
CA THR A 10 -15.37 -15.89 -5.63
C THR A 10 -16.55 -14.92 -5.52
N THR A 11 -17.46 -15.17 -4.61
CA THR A 11 -18.54 -14.23 -4.27
C THR A 11 -18.24 -13.47 -2.99
N THR A 12 -18.82 -12.28 -2.83
CA THR A 12 -18.72 -11.50 -1.59
C THR A 12 -19.26 -12.25 -0.37
N ALA A 13 -20.25 -13.12 -0.56
CA ALA A 13 -20.79 -13.97 0.50
C ALA A 13 -19.80 -15.06 1.00
N ALA A 14 -18.80 -15.41 0.20
CA ALA A 14 -17.83 -16.47 0.52
C ALA A 14 -16.52 -15.95 1.12
N GLU A 15 -16.29 -14.63 1.20
CA GLU A 15 -15.02 -14.04 1.63
C GLU A 15 -14.54 -14.51 3.00
N ASP A 16 -15.42 -14.46 4.00
CA ASP A 16 -15.07 -14.88 5.37
C ASP A 16 -14.77 -16.38 5.44
N PHE A 17 -15.51 -17.20 4.71
CA PHE A 17 -15.28 -18.64 4.62
C PHE A 17 -13.95 -18.96 3.92
N MET A 18 -13.66 -18.22 2.83
CA MET A 18 -12.37 -18.32 2.12
C MET A 18 -11.20 -17.95 3.02
N SER A 19 -11.33 -16.83 3.72
CA SER A 19 -10.29 -16.35 4.64
C SER A 19 -10.03 -17.35 5.75
N SER A 20 -11.08 -17.90 6.35
CA SER A 20 -10.96 -18.93 7.39
C SER A 20 -10.30 -20.20 6.86
N MET A 21 -10.70 -20.69 5.71
CA MET A 21 -10.11 -21.87 5.06
C MET A 21 -8.62 -21.66 4.74
N LEU A 22 -8.24 -20.50 4.20
CA LEU A 22 -6.83 -20.19 3.89
C LEU A 22 -5.99 -20.09 5.17
N MET A 23 -6.50 -19.47 6.24
CA MET A 23 -5.84 -19.43 7.55
C MET A 23 -5.65 -20.80 8.16
N GLU A 24 -6.63 -21.71 8.05
CA GLU A 24 -6.51 -23.11 8.52
C GLU A 24 -5.41 -23.87 7.78
N LEU A 25 -5.15 -23.51 6.52
CA LEU A 25 -4.05 -24.06 5.72
C LEU A 25 -2.69 -23.43 6.05
N GLY A 26 -2.65 -22.47 6.98
CA GLY A 26 -1.42 -21.77 7.40
C GLY A 26 -1.02 -20.60 6.49
N ILE A 27 -1.95 -20.08 5.70
CA ILE A 27 -1.76 -18.91 4.84
C ILE A 27 -2.23 -17.68 5.61
N GLU A 28 -1.29 -16.82 6.04
CA GLU A 28 -1.57 -15.64 6.87
C GLU A 28 -1.78 -14.36 6.07
N GLY A 29 -1.15 -14.24 4.89
CA GLY A 29 -1.24 -13.06 4.02
C GLY A 29 -2.40 -13.20 3.03
N ILE A 30 -3.54 -12.56 3.33
CA ILE A 30 -4.76 -12.59 2.51
C ILE A 30 -5.14 -11.16 2.15
N GLU A 31 -5.51 -10.94 0.90
CA GLU A 31 -6.01 -9.67 0.36
C GLU A 31 -7.37 -9.93 -0.27
N ILE A 32 -8.35 -9.09 0.06
CA ILE A 32 -9.70 -9.17 -0.50
C ILE A 32 -9.95 -7.90 -1.30
N GLU A 33 -10.36 -8.08 -2.55
CA GLU A 33 -10.76 -7.00 -3.46
C GLU A 33 -12.22 -7.22 -3.85
N ASP A 34 -13.09 -6.33 -3.40
CA ASP A 34 -14.51 -6.30 -3.70
C ASP A 34 -14.97 -4.88 -4.07
N ASN A 35 -16.22 -4.74 -4.46
CA ASN A 35 -16.87 -3.47 -4.75
C ASN A 35 -17.99 -3.14 -3.75
N ILE A 36 -17.96 -3.73 -2.55
CA ILE A 36 -18.95 -3.46 -1.51
C ILE A 36 -18.79 -1.98 -1.07
N PRO A 37 -19.85 -1.16 -1.17
CA PRO A 37 -19.76 0.23 -0.75
C PRO A 37 -19.56 0.33 0.77
N LEU A 38 -18.58 1.13 1.19
CA LEU A 38 -18.38 1.43 2.61
C LEU A 38 -19.62 2.14 3.20
N THR A 39 -20.03 1.72 4.37
CA THR A 39 -21.11 2.40 5.09
C THR A 39 -20.67 3.78 5.57
N LYS A 40 -21.61 4.65 5.92
CA LYS A 40 -21.28 5.97 6.49
C LYS A 40 -20.56 5.87 7.83
N GLU A 41 -20.81 4.81 8.58
CA GLU A 41 -20.15 4.53 9.85
C GLU A 41 -18.69 4.12 9.59
N ASP A 42 -18.44 3.21 8.65
CA ASP A 42 -17.08 2.82 8.25
C ASP A 42 -16.27 4.01 7.74
N GLN A 43 -16.87 4.88 6.92
CA GLN A 43 -16.23 6.09 6.41
C GLN A 43 -15.82 7.04 7.54
N ALA A 44 -16.67 7.21 8.56
CA ALA A 44 -16.38 8.06 9.69
C ALA A 44 -15.26 7.47 10.57
N ASP A 45 -15.29 6.17 10.81
CA ASP A 45 -14.29 5.48 11.63
C ASP A 45 -12.91 5.43 10.95
N MET A 46 -12.87 5.35 9.62
CA MET A 46 -11.63 5.35 8.84
C MET A 46 -11.11 6.76 8.51
N PHE A 47 -11.79 7.83 8.92
CA PHE A 47 -11.42 9.23 8.62
C PHE A 47 -11.23 9.50 7.13
N ILE A 48 -12.08 8.90 6.28
CA ILE A 48 -11.99 9.06 4.83
C ILE A 48 -12.83 10.27 4.40
N ASP A 49 -12.15 11.32 3.91
CA ASP A 49 -12.79 12.53 3.40
C ASP A 49 -13.22 12.40 1.92
N PHE A 50 -12.59 11.49 1.19
CA PHE A 50 -12.86 11.29 -0.24
C PHE A 50 -12.77 9.80 -0.60
N LEU A 51 -13.86 9.26 -1.13
CA LEU A 51 -13.92 7.90 -1.66
C LEU A 51 -13.86 7.95 -3.19
N PRO A 52 -13.04 7.13 -3.84
CA PRO A 52 -13.16 6.93 -5.28
C PRO A 52 -14.54 6.32 -5.60
N GLU A 53 -15.09 6.68 -6.76
CA GLU A 53 -16.29 6.00 -7.27
C GLU A 53 -15.92 4.55 -7.63
N LEU A 54 -16.44 3.60 -6.88
CA LEU A 54 -16.30 2.18 -7.18
C LEU A 54 -17.34 1.76 -8.22
N PRO A 55 -17.02 0.77 -9.07
CA PRO A 55 -18.03 0.11 -9.89
C PRO A 55 -19.15 -0.45 -9.01
N PRO A 56 -20.36 -0.67 -9.58
CA PRO A 56 -21.42 -1.33 -8.84
C PRO A 56 -20.96 -2.69 -8.31
N ASP A 57 -21.38 -3.02 -7.09
CA ASP A 57 -21.17 -4.36 -6.54
C ASP A 57 -22.00 -5.37 -7.35
N GLU A 58 -21.31 -6.29 -8.01
CA GLU A 58 -21.89 -7.39 -8.78
C GLU A 58 -21.91 -8.70 -7.96
N GLY A 59 -21.55 -8.65 -6.68
CA GLY A 59 -21.44 -9.82 -5.81
C GLY A 59 -20.21 -10.69 -6.12
N ILE A 60 -19.24 -10.13 -6.85
CA ILE A 60 -17.97 -10.79 -7.21
C ILE A 60 -16.86 -10.25 -6.31
N SER A 61 -16.05 -11.14 -5.79
CA SER A 61 -14.88 -10.82 -4.99
C SER A 61 -13.65 -11.58 -5.49
N HIS A 62 -12.48 -11.01 -5.24
CA HIS A 62 -11.19 -11.61 -5.53
C HIS A 62 -10.40 -11.77 -4.23
N VAL A 63 -10.26 -13.01 -3.78
CA VAL A 63 -9.46 -13.33 -2.60
C VAL A 63 -8.07 -13.77 -3.04
N SER A 64 -7.07 -12.97 -2.71
CA SER A 64 -5.69 -13.23 -3.08
C SER A 64 -4.88 -13.69 -1.88
N PHE A 65 -3.94 -14.61 -2.10
CA PHE A 65 -2.99 -15.05 -1.11
C PHE A 65 -1.60 -15.20 -1.69
N TYR A 66 -0.60 -15.19 -0.82
CA TYR A 66 0.80 -15.14 -1.22
C TYR A 66 1.56 -16.35 -0.68
N ILE A 67 2.33 -17.00 -1.54
CA ILE A 67 3.24 -18.09 -1.16
C ILE A 67 4.66 -17.68 -1.56
N GLU A 68 5.61 -17.84 -0.64
CA GLU A 68 7.02 -17.55 -0.92
C GLU A 68 7.54 -18.46 -2.04
N ASP A 69 8.18 -17.86 -3.04
CA ASP A 69 8.82 -18.58 -4.15
C ASP A 69 10.29 -18.89 -3.79
N ASP A 70 10.46 -19.84 -2.91
CA ASP A 70 11.77 -20.36 -2.47
C ASP A 70 12.32 -21.47 -3.39
N GLY A 71 11.62 -21.73 -4.51
CA GLY A 71 11.91 -22.81 -5.45
C GLY A 71 11.33 -24.16 -5.05
N SER A 72 10.56 -24.23 -3.94
CA SER A 72 9.83 -25.44 -3.54
C SER A 72 8.61 -25.69 -4.44
N ASP A 73 8.16 -26.96 -4.48
CA ASP A 73 6.94 -27.33 -5.19
C ASP A 73 5.71 -26.89 -4.39
N GLN A 74 4.96 -25.90 -4.91
CA GLN A 74 3.76 -25.35 -4.30
C GLN A 74 2.49 -26.15 -4.66
N SER A 75 2.62 -27.22 -5.44
CA SER A 75 1.48 -28.03 -5.95
C SER A 75 0.65 -28.65 -4.83
N ASP A 76 1.28 -29.05 -3.72
CA ASP A 76 0.56 -29.63 -2.58
C ASP A 76 -0.31 -28.58 -1.86
N MET A 77 0.18 -27.37 -1.68
CA MET A 77 -0.61 -26.28 -1.09
C MET A 77 -1.79 -25.91 -1.99
N LEU A 78 -1.56 -25.74 -3.30
CA LEU A 78 -2.62 -25.45 -4.26
C LEU A 78 -3.67 -26.57 -4.33
N ARG A 79 -3.25 -27.82 -4.19
CA ARG A 79 -4.17 -28.97 -4.10
C ARG A 79 -5.05 -28.88 -2.86
N LYS A 80 -4.48 -28.54 -1.69
CA LYS A 80 -5.24 -28.34 -0.44
C LYS A 80 -6.23 -27.20 -0.57
N VAL A 81 -5.82 -26.06 -1.16
CA VAL A 81 -6.73 -24.93 -1.44
C VAL A 81 -7.89 -25.36 -2.33
N LYS A 82 -7.63 -26.11 -3.41
CA LYS A 82 -8.70 -26.62 -4.30
C LYS A 82 -9.67 -27.54 -3.58
N LEU A 83 -9.18 -28.44 -2.73
CA LEU A 83 -10.04 -29.31 -1.92
C LEU A 83 -10.89 -28.50 -0.95
N GLY A 84 -10.29 -27.52 -0.25
CA GLY A 84 -11.03 -26.61 0.63
C GLY A 84 -12.13 -25.84 -0.11
N LEU A 85 -11.86 -25.38 -1.34
CA LEU A 85 -12.86 -24.75 -2.19
C LEU A 85 -14.03 -25.70 -2.55
N GLU A 86 -13.72 -26.96 -2.84
CA GLU A 86 -14.76 -27.96 -3.11
C GLU A 86 -15.64 -28.23 -1.88
N ASP A 87 -15.03 -28.32 -0.69
CA ASP A 87 -15.74 -28.48 0.57
C ASP A 87 -16.63 -27.28 0.90
N LEU A 88 -16.16 -26.06 0.61
CA LEU A 88 -16.95 -24.83 0.83
C LEU A 88 -18.19 -24.74 -0.08
N ARG A 89 -18.19 -25.35 -1.27
CA ARG A 89 -19.34 -25.35 -2.19
C ARG A 89 -20.59 -25.95 -1.58
N ASP A 90 -20.45 -26.84 -0.61
CA ASP A 90 -21.58 -27.45 0.08
C ASP A 90 -22.21 -26.50 1.12
N THR A 91 -21.48 -25.42 1.49
CA THR A 91 -21.89 -24.50 2.57
C THR A 91 -22.27 -23.11 2.04
N VAL A 92 -21.53 -22.60 1.05
CA VAL A 92 -21.69 -21.25 0.49
C VAL A 92 -21.47 -21.27 -1.01
N ASP A 93 -22.09 -20.33 -1.73
CA ASP A 93 -21.80 -20.14 -3.15
C ASP A 93 -20.40 -19.52 -3.32
N VAL A 94 -19.45 -20.31 -3.73
CA VAL A 94 -18.06 -19.86 -3.99
C VAL A 94 -17.87 -19.28 -5.40
N GLY A 95 -18.92 -19.08 -6.16
CA GLY A 95 -18.84 -18.57 -7.53
C GLY A 95 -18.01 -19.46 -8.46
N SER A 96 -17.20 -18.86 -9.33
CA SER A 96 -16.36 -19.58 -10.28
C SER A 96 -15.31 -20.45 -9.59
N GLY A 97 -14.75 -20.00 -8.48
CA GLY A 97 -13.65 -20.64 -7.77
C GLY A 97 -12.38 -20.78 -8.63
N VAL A 98 -12.25 -19.98 -9.69
CA VAL A 98 -11.08 -20.01 -10.57
C VAL A 98 -9.88 -19.43 -9.84
N ILE A 99 -8.78 -20.21 -9.83
CA ILE A 99 -7.51 -19.77 -9.26
C ILE A 99 -6.60 -19.32 -10.40
N SER A 100 -6.23 -18.07 -10.41
CA SER A 100 -5.20 -17.49 -11.27
C SER A 100 -3.90 -17.27 -10.49
N SER A 101 -2.77 -17.24 -11.18
CA SER A 101 -1.48 -16.97 -10.55
C SER A 101 -0.75 -15.85 -11.27
N SER A 102 -0.10 -14.98 -10.50
CA SER A 102 0.81 -13.95 -11.00
C SER A 102 2.11 -13.96 -10.19
N GLU A 103 3.21 -13.65 -10.83
CA GLU A 103 4.46 -13.44 -10.12
C GLU A 103 4.49 -12.01 -9.58
N THR A 104 4.76 -11.87 -8.28
CA THR A 104 4.94 -10.58 -7.65
C THR A 104 6.37 -10.53 -7.12
N GLU A 105 7.19 -9.65 -7.64
CA GLU A 105 8.51 -9.39 -7.07
C GLU A 105 8.38 -8.33 -5.96
N ASP A 106 9.02 -8.57 -4.80
CA ASP A 106 9.13 -7.59 -3.70
C ASP A 106 9.63 -6.22 -4.20
N LEU A 107 10.42 -6.24 -5.28
CA LEU A 107 10.95 -5.04 -5.92
C LEU A 107 9.84 -4.12 -6.46
N ASP A 108 8.72 -4.66 -6.91
CA ASP A 108 7.63 -3.85 -7.44
C ASP A 108 6.83 -3.18 -6.31
N TRP A 109 6.64 -3.84 -5.18
CA TRP A 109 5.98 -3.23 -4.02
C TRP A 109 6.90 -2.27 -3.26
N ILE A 110 8.14 -2.68 -2.98
CA ILE A 110 9.15 -1.86 -2.30
C ILE A 110 9.54 -0.64 -3.13
N ASN A 111 9.52 -0.72 -4.47
CA ASN A 111 9.92 0.39 -5.33
C ASN A 111 8.75 1.18 -5.91
N ASN A 112 7.54 0.61 -5.96
CA ASN A 112 6.38 1.27 -6.58
C ASN A 112 5.97 2.54 -5.80
N TRP A 113 6.06 2.52 -4.48
CA TRP A 113 5.78 3.70 -3.67
C TRP A 113 6.79 4.83 -3.89
N LYS A 114 8.06 4.52 -4.26
CA LYS A 114 9.09 5.53 -4.59
C LYS A 114 8.67 6.42 -5.76
N LYS A 115 7.87 5.93 -6.69
CA LYS A 115 7.34 6.72 -7.83
C LYS A 115 6.41 7.86 -7.39
N TYR A 116 5.82 7.74 -6.21
CA TYR A 116 4.94 8.78 -5.65
C TYR A 116 5.68 9.85 -4.87
N PHE A 117 7.00 9.65 -4.64
CA PHE A 117 7.86 10.60 -3.97
C PHE A 117 8.76 11.28 -4.98
N SER A 118 8.42 12.54 -5.27
CA SER A 118 9.27 13.44 -6.06
C SER A 118 9.81 14.55 -5.18
N SER A 119 10.98 15.06 -5.53
CA SER A 119 11.57 16.25 -4.92
C SER A 119 10.61 17.44 -4.97
N PHE A 120 10.70 18.31 -4.01
CA PHE A 120 9.97 19.56 -3.95
C PHE A 120 10.78 20.62 -3.22
N THR A 121 10.44 21.89 -3.44
CA THR A 121 11.17 23.02 -2.85
C THR A 121 10.30 23.82 -1.89
N ILE A 122 10.92 24.32 -0.82
CA ILE A 122 10.33 25.30 0.10
C ILE A 122 11.29 26.48 0.21
N GLY A 123 11.02 27.56 -0.52
CA GLY A 123 11.98 28.66 -0.67
C GLY A 123 13.28 28.15 -1.31
N ASP A 124 14.42 28.42 -0.67
CA ASP A 124 15.74 27.98 -1.11
C ASP A 124 16.15 26.59 -0.57
N ILE A 125 15.21 25.84 -0.03
CA ILE A 125 15.45 24.46 0.44
C ILE A 125 14.86 23.48 -0.55
N LEU A 126 15.68 22.57 -1.06
CA LEU A 126 15.29 21.40 -1.84
C LEU A 126 15.16 20.18 -0.90
N ILE A 127 13.99 19.55 -0.88
CA ILE A 127 13.77 18.29 -0.18
C ILE A 127 13.62 17.22 -1.24
N LYS A 128 14.49 16.21 -1.20
CA LYS A 128 14.50 15.11 -2.18
C LYS A 128 14.83 13.77 -1.52
N PRO A 129 14.35 12.65 -2.10
CA PRO A 129 14.85 11.33 -1.73
C PRO A 129 16.24 11.07 -2.34
N THR A 130 16.99 10.11 -1.78
CA THR A 130 18.35 9.78 -2.26
C THR A 130 18.38 9.27 -3.70
N TRP A 131 17.31 8.61 -4.17
CA TRP A 131 17.22 8.03 -5.52
C TRP A 131 16.86 9.02 -6.63
N GLU A 132 16.55 10.28 -6.31
CA GLU A 132 16.22 11.32 -7.31
C GLU A 132 17.44 12.22 -7.55
N GLU A 133 17.74 12.50 -8.80
CA GLU A 133 18.83 13.41 -9.17
C GLU A 133 18.41 14.87 -8.98
N VAL A 134 19.38 15.71 -8.62
CA VAL A 134 19.15 17.16 -8.50
C VAL A 134 19.03 17.76 -9.90
N LYS A 135 17.99 18.54 -10.11
CA LYS A 135 17.80 19.25 -11.37
C LYS A 135 18.75 20.47 -11.44
N PRO A 136 19.22 20.86 -12.64
CA PRO A 136 20.11 22.01 -12.79
C PRO A 136 19.58 23.31 -12.16
N GLU A 137 18.26 23.49 -12.13
CA GLU A 137 17.58 24.65 -11.55
C GLU A 137 17.60 24.69 -10.01
N ASP A 138 17.96 23.57 -9.38
CA ASP A 138 17.94 23.38 -7.93
C ASP A 138 19.35 23.18 -7.32
N GLU A 139 20.42 23.23 -8.15
CA GLU A 139 21.80 22.98 -7.71
C GLU A 139 22.30 23.97 -6.64
N ASP A 140 21.81 25.22 -6.69
CA ASP A 140 22.21 26.29 -5.75
C ASP A 140 21.40 26.28 -4.44
N LYS A 141 20.43 25.36 -4.29
CA LYS A 141 19.55 25.29 -3.12
C LYS A 141 20.17 24.49 -1.97
N PHE A 142 19.76 24.80 -0.75
CA PHE A 142 20.07 23.97 0.40
C PHE A 142 19.35 22.63 0.27
N MET A 143 20.13 21.55 0.16
CA MET A 143 19.59 20.21 -0.05
C MET A 143 19.38 19.47 1.27
N ILE A 144 18.17 18.92 1.46
CA ILE A 144 17.84 17.98 2.52
C ILE A 144 17.44 16.68 1.87
N GLU A 145 18.20 15.62 2.12
CA GLU A 145 17.86 14.26 1.67
C GLU A 145 17.05 13.55 2.74
N ILE A 146 15.85 13.09 2.35
CA ILE A 146 14.96 12.31 3.21
C ILE A 146 14.47 11.10 2.43
N ASP A 147 14.79 9.91 2.93
CA ASP A 147 14.19 8.68 2.45
C ASP A 147 12.97 8.37 3.32
N PRO A 148 11.76 8.62 2.81
CA PRO A 148 10.55 8.37 3.57
C PRO A 148 10.38 6.86 3.82
N GLY A 149 9.90 6.51 4.99
CA GLY A 149 9.42 5.15 5.26
C GLY A 149 8.09 4.87 4.56
N ILE A 150 7.64 3.62 4.61
CA ILE A 150 6.41 3.15 3.93
C ILE A 150 5.17 3.96 4.36
N SER A 151 5.13 4.47 5.58
CA SER A 151 3.96 5.15 6.14
C SER A 151 4.16 6.61 6.50
N PHE A 152 5.41 7.09 6.66
CA PHE A 152 5.68 8.45 7.13
C PHE A 152 7.03 8.99 6.67
N GLY A 153 7.19 10.33 6.70
CA GLY A 153 8.50 10.97 6.52
C GLY A 153 8.71 11.64 5.17
N THR A 154 7.66 11.90 4.39
CA THR A 154 7.76 12.50 3.05
C THR A 154 8.16 13.98 3.05
N GLY A 155 7.98 14.67 4.17
CA GLY A 155 8.11 16.12 4.25
C GLY A 155 7.02 16.92 3.50
N LYS A 156 6.19 16.25 2.68
CA LYS A 156 5.14 16.91 1.88
C LYS A 156 3.91 17.31 2.68
N HIS A 157 3.75 16.80 3.90
CA HIS A 157 2.60 17.15 4.73
C HIS A 157 2.56 18.65 5.02
N GLU A 158 1.40 19.27 4.92
CA GLU A 158 1.23 20.71 5.04
C GLU A 158 1.78 21.28 6.37
N THR A 159 1.63 20.54 7.46
CA THR A 159 2.18 20.94 8.77
C THR A 159 3.71 21.02 8.76
N THR A 160 4.39 20.05 8.13
CA THR A 160 5.85 20.04 7.98
C THR A 160 6.31 21.23 7.13
N GLN A 161 5.66 21.45 5.99
CA GLN A 161 5.95 22.59 5.13
C GLN A 161 5.72 23.92 5.84
N LEU A 162 4.66 24.04 6.63
CA LEU A 162 4.35 25.23 7.41
C LEU A 162 5.43 25.50 8.46
N CYS A 163 5.89 24.47 9.18
CA CYS A 163 6.97 24.60 10.15
C CYS A 163 8.26 25.09 9.47
N ILE A 164 8.63 24.50 8.34
CA ILE A 164 9.82 24.91 7.58
C ILE A 164 9.70 26.39 7.13
N LYS A 165 8.55 26.77 6.54
CA LYS A 165 8.30 28.17 6.13
C LYS A 165 8.39 29.15 7.30
N GLN A 166 7.87 28.79 8.46
CA GLN A 166 7.96 29.64 9.65
C GLN A 166 9.40 29.74 10.15
N LEU A 167 10.14 28.63 10.19
CA LEU A 167 11.56 28.64 10.58
C LEU A 167 12.38 29.55 9.66
N ILE A 168 12.24 29.43 8.34
CA ILE A 168 12.90 30.31 7.37
C ILE A 168 12.60 31.78 7.69
N LYS A 169 11.34 32.13 7.82
CA LYS A 169 10.89 33.50 8.12
C LYS A 169 11.52 34.06 9.39
N TYR A 170 11.61 33.27 10.46
CA TYR A 170 12.19 33.72 11.73
C TYR A 170 13.71 33.82 11.66
N ILE A 171 14.39 32.93 10.93
CA ILE A 171 15.85 32.94 10.75
C ILE A 171 16.26 34.16 9.90
N GLU A 172 15.57 34.43 8.79
CA GLU A 172 15.84 35.59 7.93
C GLU A 172 15.57 36.94 8.63
N GLY A 173 14.58 36.95 9.53
CA GLY A 173 14.26 38.14 10.31
C GLY A 173 15.17 38.39 11.52
N ALA A 174 16.06 37.45 11.87
CA ALA A 174 16.92 37.54 13.03
C ALA A 174 18.12 38.47 12.74
N LYS A 175 18.43 39.38 13.69
CA LYS A 175 19.59 40.29 13.59
C LYS A 175 20.92 39.59 13.89
N GLU A 176 20.88 38.49 14.59
CA GLU A 176 22.03 37.63 14.94
C GLU A 176 21.64 36.18 14.64
N ALA A 177 22.63 35.30 14.41
CA ALA A 177 22.39 33.88 14.16
C ALA A 177 21.61 33.27 15.33
N PRO A 178 20.37 32.82 15.11
CA PRO A 178 19.54 32.27 16.20
C PRO A 178 20.04 30.89 16.61
N THR A 179 19.96 30.60 17.91
CA THR A 179 20.13 29.23 18.41
C THR A 179 18.77 28.52 18.35
N VAL A 180 18.70 27.43 17.63
CA VAL A 180 17.50 26.58 17.55
C VAL A 180 17.69 25.40 18.49
N LEU A 181 16.77 25.26 19.44
CA LEU A 181 16.69 24.07 20.32
C LEU A 181 15.71 23.09 19.67
N GLY A 182 16.18 21.87 19.36
CA GLY A 182 15.41 20.76 18.84
C GLY A 182 14.91 19.83 19.94
#